data_32fc314d2db4a06862621946068b8d88
#
_entry.id   32fc314d2db4a06862621946068b8d88
#
_cell.length_a   1.000
_cell.length_b   1.000
_cell.length_c   1.000
_cell.angle_alpha   90.00
_cell.angle_beta   90.00
_cell.angle_gamma   90.00
#
_symmetry.space_group_name_H-M   'P 1'
#
loop_
_entity.id
_entity.type
_entity.pdbx_description
1 polymer ?
#
loop_
_entity_poly.entity_id
_entity_poly.type
_entity_poly.pdbx_seq_one_letter_code
_entity_poly.pdbx_strand_id
1 'polypeptide(L)'
;MRRFAVVIAFFALAAPARAAVPASVELSACVPRDRAAEFEAHMDGIKDAARMKMRFTLQARKAGKKAYRRVAAPGFSDWTTADPGTSRYAFTRRVEGLLGPARYRAMVRFKWLDAHGKVIRSARKFSKSCRQPDHRPNLKIKALSHEGKRRYVALVVNNGRTASGAFELQVAIAGTVLAPVTVDSLEPHTQRLVTVRGPQCDAGAALTATADPPDLVDERSETDNVFSATCG
;
A
#
# COMPACT_ATOMS: atom_id res chain seq x y z
N MET A 1 -51.74 -39.82 45.19
CA MET A 1 -50.65 -38.87 45.00
C MET A 1 -50.79 -38.27 43.60
N ARG A 2 -51.31 -37.05 43.48
CA ARG A 2 -51.50 -36.35 42.18
C ARG A 2 -50.25 -35.47 41.94
N ARG A 3 -49.52 -35.74 40.84
CA ARG A 3 -48.37 -34.94 40.38
C ARG A 3 -48.89 -33.79 39.52
N PHE A 4 -48.72 -32.53 40.00
CA PHE A 4 -48.96 -31.34 39.17
C PHE A 4 -47.70 -31.09 38.31
N ALA A 5 -47.85 -31.07 37.00
CA ALA A 5 -46.82 -30.64 36.09
C ALA A 5 -46.95 -29.11 35.88
N VAL A 6 -45.90 -28.38 36.25
CA VAL A 6 -45.80 -26.95 36.01
C VAL A 6 -45.21 -26.75 34.61
N VAL A 7 -45.99 -26.21 33.71
CA VAL A 7 -45.53 -25.81 32.34
C VAL A 7 -45.00 -24.36 32.44
N ILE A 8 -43.68 -24.21 32.32
CA ILE A 8 -43.04 -22.88 32.22
C ILE A 8 -43.05 -22.50 30.77
N ALA A 9 -43.86 -21.53 30.37
CA ALA A 9 -43.85 -20.94 29.05
C ALA A 9 -42.70 -19.93 28.93
N PHE A 10 -41.68 -20.22 28.13
CA PHE A 10 -40.62 -19.27 27.76
C PHE A 10 -41.17 -18.30 26.72
N PHE A 11 -41.44 -17.07 27.10
CA PHE A 11 -41.63 -15.97 26.16
C PHE A 11 -40.29 -15.53 25.59
N ALA A 12 -39.98 -15.92 24.37
CA ALA A 12 -38.86 -15.40 23.62
C ALA A 12 -39.16 -13.95 23.20
N LEU A 13 -38.56 -12.98 23.88
CA LEU A 13 -38.57 -11.58 23.47
C LEU A 13 -37.79 -11.44 22.16
N ALA A 14 -38.50 -11.36 21.04
CA ALA A 14 -37.91 -11.02 19.74
C ALA A 14 -37.35 -9.60 19.82
N ALA A 15 -36.00 -9.47 19.77
CA ALA A 15 -35.35 -8.18 19.68
C ALA A 15 -35.81 -7.47 18.36
N PRO A 16 -36.15 -6.17 18.39
CA PRO A 16 -36.57 -5.46 17.20
C PRO A 16 -35.43 -5.46 16.17
N ALA A 17 -35.72 -5.98 14.97
CA ALA A 17 -34.80 -5.96 13.85
C ALA A 17 -34.43 -4.49 13.55
N ARG A 18 -33.20 -4.11 13.80
CA ARG A 18 -32.71 -2.77 13.46
C ARG A 18 -32.80 -2.59 11.96
N ALA A 19 -33.67 -1.71 11.49
CA ALA A 19 -33.83 -1.40 10.07
C ALA A 19 -32.45 -1.06 9.48
N ALA A 20 -32.08 -1.75 8.39
CA ALA A 20 -30.80 -1.54 7.73
C ALA A 20 -30.64 -0.05 7.37
N VAL A 21 -29.43 0.46 7.53
CA VAL A 21 -29.14 1.84 7.14
C VAL A 21 -29.11 1.90 5.62
N PRO A 22 -29.94 2.72 4.98
CA PRO A 22 -30.02 2.80 3.53
C PRO A 22 -28.83 3.58 2.96
N ALA A 23 -27.63 3.09 3.17
CA ALA A 23 -26.39 3.64 2.67
C ALA A 23 -25.32 2.55 2.52
N SER A 24 -24.55 2.65 1.46
CA SER A 24 -23.41 1.76 1.16
C SER A 24 -22.21 2.57 0.71
N VAL A 25 -21.04 1.93 0.75
CA VAL A 25 -19.80 2.42 0.16
C VAL A 25 -19.00 1.25 -0.37
N GLU A 26 -18.51 1.38 -1.58
CA GLU A 26 -17.75 0.35 -2.28
C GLU A 26 -16.44 0.92 -2.82
N LEU A 27 -15.53 -0.02 -3.10
CA LEU A 27 -14.35 0.21 -3.89
C LEU A 27 -14.72 -0.14 -5.33
N SER A 28 -15.01 0.88 -6.14
CA SER A 28 -15.42 0.72 -7.54
C SER A 28 -14.24 0.38 -8.45
N ALA A 29 -13.05 0.94 -8.17
CA ALA A 29 -11.82 0.58 -8.87
C ALA A 29 -10.59 0.60 -7.95
N CYS A 30 -9.67 -0.34 -8.20
CA CYS A 30 -8.35 -0.39 -7.58
C CYS A 30 -7.31 -0.70 -8.67
N VAL A 31 -6.50 0.30 -9.03
CA VAL A 31 -5.51 0.21 -10.11
C VAL A 31 -4.12 0.44 -9.52
N PRO A 32 -3.46 -0.62 -8.99
CA PRO A 32 -2.16 -0.48 -8.34
C PRO A 32 -1.06 0.05 -9.26
N ARG A 33 -1.09 -0.30 -10.54
CA ARG A 33 -0.13 0.18 -11.53
C ARG A 33 -0.13 1.70 -11.65
N ASP A 34 -1.32 2.31 -11.64
CA ASP A 34 -1.51 3.75 -11.77
C ASP A 34 -1.52 4.44 -10.39
N ARG A 35 -1.28 3.67 -9.32
CA ARG A 35 -1.35 4.15 -7.94
C ARG A 35 -2.68 4.85 -7.64
N ALA A 36 -3.79 4.31 -8.17
CA ALA A 36 -5.10 4.92 -8.11
C ALA A 36 -6.14 4.00 -7.45
N ALA A 37 -7.15 4.61 -6.87
CA ALA A 37 -8.36 3.94 -6.38
C ALA A 37 -9.58 4.84 -6.57
N GLU A 38 -10.73 4.20 -6.76
CA GLU A 38 -12.02 4.88 -6.87
C GLU A 38 -13.00 4.27 -5.88
N PHE A 39 -13.75 5.14 -5.23
CA PHE A 39 -14.71 4.77 -4.22
C PHE A 39 -16.06 5.40 -4.55
N GLU A 40 -17.10 4.59 -4.54
CA GLU A 40 -18.46 5.02 -4.76
C GLU A 40 -19.28 4.84 -3.50
N ALA A 41 -20.16 5.81 -3.20
CA ALA A 41 -21.06 5.75 -2.08
C ALA A 41 -22.49 6.08 -2.53
N HIS A 42 -23.43 5.33 -1.96
CA HIS A 42 -24.86 5.47 -2.21
C HIS A 42 -25.60 5.72 -0.92
N MET A 43 -26.64 6.52 -0.97
CA MET A 43 -27.61 6.67 0.11
C MET A 43 -29.01 6.90 -0.46
N ASP A 44 -29.99 6.25 0.15
CA ASP A 44 -31.40 6.44 -0.19
C ASP A 44 -32.03 7.44 0.78
N GLY A 45 -33.04 8.15 0.31
CA GLY A 45 -33.90 9.01 1.12
C GLY A 45 -34.61 8.22 2.23
N ILE A 46 -34.86 8.87 3.34
CA ILE A 46 -35.68 8.32 4.43
C ILE A 46 -36.86 9.25 4.70
N LYS A 47 -37.87 8.73 5.39
CA LYS A 47 -39.00 9.55 5.81
C LYS A 47 -38.52 10.79 6.57
N ASP A 48 -39.13 11.93 6.32
CA ASP A 48 -38.86 13.23 6.93
C ASP A 48 -37.51 13.86 6.58
N ALA A 49 -36.72 13.26 5.68
CA ALA A 49 -35.47 13.84 5.20
C ALA A 49 -35.72 14.74 3.98
N ALA A 50 -35.40 16.02 4.13
CA ALA A 50 -35.46 17.01 3.05
C ALA A 50 -34.11 17.12 2.29
N ARG A 51 -32.99 16.75 2.92
CA ARG A 51 -31.64 16.80 2.33
C ARG A 51 -30.78 15.62 2.73
N MET A 52 -29.91 15.23 1.83
CA MET A 52 -28.92 14.19 2.02
C MET A 52 -27.51 14.74 1.82
N LYS A 53 -26.57 14.37 2.71
CA LYS A 53 -25.16 14.76 2.59
C LYS A 53 -24.26 13.58 2.86
N MET A 54 -23.14 13.52 2.14
CA MET A 54 -22.09 12.55 2.43
C MET A 54 -20.70 13.20 2.43
N ARG A 55 -19.78 12.62 3.17
CA ARG A 55 -18.39 13.07 3.25
C ARG A 55 -17.45 11.89 3.25
N PHE A 56 -16.57 11.84 2.27
CA PHE A 56 -15.51 10.86 2.17
C PHE A 56 -14.33 11.25 3.04
N THR A 57 -13.66 10.27 3.60
CA THR A 57 -12.37 10.40 4.28
C THR A 57 -11.49 9.26 3.82
N LEU A 58 -10.36 9.58 3.17
CA LEU A 58 -9.38 8.57 2.80
C LEU A 58 -8.63 8.09 4.03
N GLN A 59 -8.47 6.79 4.14
CA GLN A 59 -7.71 6.16 5.20
C GLN A 59 -6.66 5.20 4.62
N ALA A 60 -5.45 5.25 5.15
CA ALA A 60 -4.37 4.33 4.79
C ALA A 60 -3.95 3.48 5.99
N ARG A 61 -3.57 2.24 5.71
CA ARG A 61 -2.86 1.35 6.62
C ARG A 61 -1.56 0.92 5.96
N LYS A 62 -0.44 1.45 6.45
CA LYS A 62 0.91 1.07 6.00
C LYS A 62 1.19 -0.41 6.31
N ALA A 63 2.09 -1.03 5.55
CA ALA A 63 2.56 -2.38 5.85
C ALA A 63 3.08 -2.47 7.30
N GLY A 64 2.90 -3.61 7.94
CA GLY A 64 3.27 -3.84 9.33
C GLY A 64 2.43 -3.10 10.38
N LYS A 65 1.53 -2.19 10.01
CA LYS A 65 0.65 -1.48 10.96
C LYS A 65 -0.74 -2.11 11.03
N LYS A 66 -1.32 -2.17 12.22
CA LYS A 66 -2.67 -2.73 12.44
C LYS A 66 -3.79 -1.71 12.16
N ALA A 67 -3.57 -0.43 12.43
CA ALA A 67 -4.59 0.60 12.38
C ALA A 67 -4.58 1.40 11.07
N TYR A 68 -5.79 1.76 10.60
CA TYR A 68 -5.97 2.76 9.55
C TYR A 68 -5.82 4.17 10.12
N ARG A 69 -5.12 5.04 9.41
CA ARG A 69 -4.96 6.47 9.72
C ARG A 69 -5.55 7.30 8.60
N ARG A 70 -6.08 8.48 8.93
CA ARG A 70 -6.55 9.44 7.92
C ARG A 70 -5.37 9.93 7.08
N VAL A 71 -5.61 10.06 5.78
CA VAL A 71 -4.66 10.63 4.81
C VAL A 71 -5.35 11.79 4.11
N ALA A 72 -4.64 12.89 3.93
CA ALA A 72 -5.13 14.00 3.13
C ALA A 72 -5.16 13.60 1.65
N ALA A 73 -6.25 13.93 0.97
CA ALA A 73 -6.39 13.78 -0.47
C ALA A 73 -7.40 14.82 -0.98
N PRO A 74 -7.18 15.39 -2.17
CA PRO A 74 -8.10 16.37 -2.76
C PRO A 74 -9.53 15.81 -2.84
N GLY A 75 -10.53 16.61 -2.45
CA GLY A 75 -11.94 16.24 -2.45
C GLY A 75 -12.37 15.24 -1.36
N PHE A 76 -11.42 14.67 -0.60
CA PHE A 76 -11.72 13.85 0.57
C PHE A 76 -11.71 14.73 1.81
N SER A 77 -12.80 15.07 2.35
CA SER A 77 -13.07 15.81 3.60
C SER A 77 -14.20 16.81 3.44
N ASP A 78 -14.63 17.07 2.21
CA ASP A 78 -15.72 18.00 1.94
C ASP A 78 -17.06 17.28 1.97
N TRP A 79 -18.09 17.99 2.42
CA TRP A 79 -19.46 17.52 2.33
C TRP A 79 -19.99 17.74 0.92
N THR A 80 -20.49 16.67 0.32
CA THR A 80 -21.31 16.75 -0.89
C THR A 80 -22.77 16.65 -0.49
N THR A 81 -23.64 17.38 -1.19
CA THR A 81 -25.06 17.48 -0.88
C THR A 81 -25.85 17.08 -2.11
N ALA A 82 -26.85 16.23 -1.94
CA ALA A 82 -27.83 15.93 -2.97
C ALA A 82 -28.75 17.11 -3.22
N ASP A 83 -29.30 17.21 -4.43
CA ASP A 83 -30.34 18.19 -4.75
C ASP A 83 -31.59 17.94 -3.91
N PRO A 84 -32.36 18.98 -3.59
CA PRO A 84 -33.60 18.83 -2.85
C PRO A 84 -34.59 17.86 -3.55
N GLY A 85 -35.21 17.00 -2.77
CA GLY A 85 -36.19 16.03 -3.29
C GLY A 85 -35.58 14.76 -3.91
N THR A 86 -34.27 14.64 -3.94
CA THR A 86 -33.59 13.43 -4.43
C THR A 86 -33.93 12.23 -3.55
N SER A 87 -34.46 11.16 -4.13
CA SER A 87 -34.77 9.91 -3.42
C SER A 87 -33.57 8.98 -3.27
N ARG A 88 -32.60 9.08 -4.18
CA ARG A 88 -31.33 8.31 -4.14
C ARG A 88 -30.18 9.21 -4.56
N TYR A 89 -29.10 9.21 -3.77
CA TYR A 89 -27.90 9.99 -4.04
C TYR A 89 -26.67 9.08 -4.10
N ALA A 90 -25.96 9.16 -5.22
CA ALA A 90 -24.68 8.48 -5.43
C ALA A 90 -23.58 9.52 -5.66
N PHE A 91 -22.38 9.22 -5.19
CA PHE A 91 -21.22 10.07 -5.42
C PHE A 91 -19.93 9.25 -5.46
N THR A 92 -19.06 9.57 -6.41
CA THR A 92 -17.80 8.89 -6.64
C THR A 92 -16.62 9.80 -6.30
N ARG A 93 -15.58 9.24 -5.70
CA ARG A 93 -14.29 9.90 -5.46
C ARG A 93 -13.16 9.02 -5.95
N ARG A 94 -12.37 9.58 -6.86
CA ARG A 94 -11.11 9.00 -7.34
C ARG A 94 -9.94 9.65 -6.60
N VAL A 95 -8.91 8.88 -6.32
CA VAL A 95 -7.64 9.33 -5.77
C VAL A 95 -6.49 8.69 -6.52
N GLU A 96 -5.47 9.46 -6.78
CA GLU A 96 -4.25 9.05 -7.48
C GLU A 96 -3.01 9.34 -6.61
N GLY A 97 -1.84 8.87 -7.04
CA GLY A 97 -0.59 9.06 -6.31
C GLY A 97 -0.52 8.29 -4.99
N LEU A 98 -1.27 7.20 -4.85
CA LEU A 98 -1.27 6.38 -3.65
C LEU A 98 0.09 5.71 -3.45
N LEU A 99 0.70 5.96 -2.30
CA LEU A 99 2.01 5.41 -1.95
C LEU A 99 1.87 3.97 -1.42
N GLY A 100 2.81 3.12 -1.78
CA GLY A 100 2.95 1.75 -1.25
C GLY A 100 4.21 1.61 -0.38
N PRO A 101 4.32 0.52 0.37
CA PRO A 101 3.33 -0.55 0.57
C PRO A 101 2.23 -0.15 1.58
N ALA A 102 0.98 -0.12 1.13
CA ALA A 102 -0.15 0.28 1.97
C ALA A 102 -1.49 -0.31 1.49
N ARG A 103 -2.52 -0.23 2.33
CA ARG A 103 -3.91 -0.48 1.98
C ARG A 103 -4.72 0.79 2.20
N TYR A 104 -5.51 1.18 1.21
CA TYR A 104 -6.35 2.39 1.25
C TYR A 104 -7.83 2.02 1.23
N ARG A 105 -8.64 2.72 2.01
CA ARG A 105 -10.10 2.59 2.00
C ARG A 105 -10.76 3.95 2.18
N ALA A 106 -11.97 4.08 1.72
CA ALA A 106 -12.82 5.20 2.07
C ALA A 106 -13.61 4.90 3.35
N MET A 107 -13.67 5.88 4.24
CA MET A 107 -14.68 5.97 5.29
C MET A 107 -15.66 7.06 4.85
N VAL A 108 -16.94 6.74 4.74
CA VAL A 108 -17.98 7.70 4.37
C VAL A 108 -18.92 7.93 5.53
N ARG A 109 -19.15 9.22 5.83
CA ARG A 109 -20.18 9.67 6.76
C ARG A 109 -21.38 10.16 5.98
N PHE A 110 -22.56 9.69 6.34
CA PHE A 110 -23.84 10.04 5.75
C PHE A 110 -24.66 10.82 6.77
N LYS A 111 -25.40 11.83 6.29
CA LYS A 111 -26.35 12.61 7.09
C LYS A 111 -27.64 12.81 6.31
N TRP A 112 -28.76 12.59 6.97
CA TRP A 112 -30.09 12.93 6.53
C TRP A 112 -30.56 14.10 7.40
N LEU A 113 -31.04 15.16 6.74
CA LEU A 113 -31.47 16.38 7.40
C LEU A 113 -32.91 16.65 7.06
N ASP A 114 -33.67 17.18 8.03
CA ASP A 114 -35.04 17.69 7.82
C ASP A 114 -35.05 19.02 7.04
N ALA A 115 -36.23 19.58 6.86
CA ALA A 115 -36.41 20.85 6.16
C ALA A 115 -35.75 22.05 6.86
N HIS A 116 -35.51 21.96 8.17
CA HIS A 116 -34.85 22.99 8.98
C HIS A 116 -33.32 22.80 9.05
N GLY A 117 -32.77 21.76 8.36
CA GLY A 117 -31.34 21.47 8.36
C GLY A 117 -30.84 20.71 9.58
N LYS A 118 -31.70 20.24 10.46
CA LYS A 118 -31.36 19.40 11.61
C LYS A 118 -31.11 17.98 11.14
N VAL A 119 -30.04 17.37 11.68
CA VAL A 119 -29.69 15.98 11.38
C VAL A 119 -30.64 15.04 12.08
N ILE A 120 -31.49 14.32 11.32
CA ILE A 120 -32.45 13.34 11.83
C ILE A 120 -31.87 11.91 11.84
N ARG A 121 -30.88 11.62 10.97
CA ARG A 121 -30.16 10.35 10.94
C ARG A 121 -28.73 10.55 10.48
N SER A 122 -27.82 9.72 11.00
CA SER A 122 -26.44 9.65 10.52
C SER A 122 -25.94 8.22 10.46
N ALA A 123 -24.99 7.95 9.57
CA ALA A 123 -24.33 6.67 9.45
C ALA A 123 -22.85 6.84 9.08
N ARG A 124 -22.08 5.78 9.33
CA ARG A 124 -20.68 5.66 8.91
C ARG A 124 -20.47 4.28 8.31
N LYS A 125 -19.91 4.23 7.11
CA LYS A 125 -19.57 2.99 6.42
C LYS A 125 -18.12 3.04 5.93
N PHE A 126 -17.57 1.85 5.65
CA PHE A 126 -16.22 1.68 5.11
C PHE A 126 -16.28 0.86 3.85
N SER A 127 -15.49 1.24 2.85
CA SER A 127 -15.31 0.43 1.65
C SER A 127 -14.40 -0.78 1.91
N LYS A 128 -14.35 -1.71 0.96
CA LYS A 128 -13.22 -2.61 0.81
C LYS A 128 -11.94 -1.81 0.63
N SER A 129 -10.78 -2.45 0.79
CA SER A 129 -9.49 -1.75 0.68
C SER A 129 -8.76 -2.06 -0.62
N CYS A 130 -8.25 -1.02 -1.27
CA CYS A 130 -7.29 -1.12 -2.37
C CYS A 130 -5.88 -1.34 -1.81
N ARG A 131 -5.18 -2.37 -2.27
CA ARG A 131 -3.78 -2.62 -1.91
C ARG A 131 -2.86 -1.94 -2.90
N GLN A 132 -1.97 -1.09 -2.39
CA GLN A 132 -0.85 -0.53 -3.15
C GLN A 132 0.42 -1.30 -2.78
N PRO A 133 1.08 -1.93 -3.75
CA PRO A 133 2.36 -2.60 -3.52
C PRO A 133 3.48 -1.58 -3.29
N ASP A 134 4.63 -2.06 -2.85
CA ASP A 134 5.85 -1.28 -2.88
C ASP A 134 6.32 -1.14 -4.32
N HIS A 135 6.45 0.09 -4.79
CA HIS A 135 6.87 0.39 -6.16
C HIS A 135 8.36 0.70 -6.28
N ARG A 136 9.09 0.78 -5.18
CA ARG A 136 10.51 1.12 -5.18
C ARG A 136 11.35 0.10 -5.95
N PRO A 137 12.53 0.48 -6.45
CA PRO A 137 13.54 -0.44 -6.96
C PRO A 137 14.00 -1.39 -5.85
N ASN A 138 14.76 -2.40 -6.19
CA ASN A 138 15.43 -3.29 -5.24
C ASN A 138 16.66 -3.89 -5.90
N LEU A 139 17.78 -3.28 -5.66
CA LEU A 139 19.05 -3.77 -6.13
C LEU A 139 19.46 -5.00 -5.33
N LYS A 140 20.06 -5.94 -6.00
CA LYS A 140 20.57 -7.17 -5.38
C LYS A 140 21.76 -7.67 -6.16
N ILE A 141 22.79 -8.07 -5.46
CA ILE A 141 23.90 -8.79 -6.08
C ILE A 141 23.61 -10.28 -6.01
N LYS A 142 23.50 -10.91 -7.19
CA LYS A 142 23.21 -12.35 -7.30
C LYS A 142 24.46 -13.22 -7.37
N ALA A 143 25.54 -12.69 -7.91
CA ALA A 143 26.77 -13.41 -8.06
C ALA A 143 27.96 -12.43 -8.07
N LEU A 144 29.08 -12.91 -7.63
CA LEU A 144 30.36 -12.23 -7.69
C LEU A 144 31.43 -13.27 -8.02
N SER A 145 32.18 -13.07 -9.09
CA SER A 145 33.23 -13.95 -9.54
C SER A 145 34.52 -13.19 -9.77
N HIS A 146 35.64 -13.89 -9.60
CA HIS A 146 36.96 -13.45 -9.98
C HIS A 146 37.33 -14.11 -11.30
N GLU A 147 37.56 -13.31 -12.33
CA GLU A 147 37.88 -13.80 -13.69
C GLU A 147 39.27 -13.35 -14.11
N GLY A 148 40.22 -14.30 -14.15
CA GLY A 148 41.60 -14.02 -14.42
C GLY A 148 42.26 -13.22 -13.30
N LYS A 149 43.42 -12.57 -13.57
CA LYS A 149 44.27 -12.01 -12.51
C LYS A 149 43.73 -10.74 -11.84
N ARG A 150 42.92 -9.94 -12.52
CA ARG A 150 42.61 -8.55 -12.08
C ARG A 150 41.16 -8.11 -12.41
N ARG A 151 40.26 -9.02 -12.67
CA ARG A 151 38.90 -8.73 -13.07
C ARG A 151 37.89 -9.38 -12.15
N TYR A 152 36.97 -8.59 -11.61
CA TYR A 152 35.88 -9.00 -10.76
C TYR A 152 34.59 -8.70 -11.44
N VAL A 153 33.69 -9.67 -11.54
CA VAL A 153 32.40 -9.52 -12.25
C VAL A 153 31.27 -9.76 -11.25
N ALA A 154 30.45 -8.74 -11.06
CA ALA A 154 29.26 -8.82 -10.25
C ALA A 154 28.01 -8.87 -11.12
N LEU A 155 27.07 -9.77 -10.84
CA LEU A 155 25.76 -9.80 -11.44
C LEU A 155 24.80 -9.02 -10.55
N VAL A 156 24.45 -7.81 -10.98
CA VAL A 156 23.50 -6.94 -10.27
C VAL A 156 22.12 -7.04 -10.91
N VAL A 157 21.08 -7.09 -10.11
CA VAL A 157 19.68 -7.23 -10.55
C VAL A 157 18.83 -6.19 -9.85
N ASN A 158 17.89 -5.58 -10.57
CA ASN A 158 16.80 -4.83 -9.98
C ASN A 158 15.54 -5.71 -9.86
N ASN A 159 15.28 -6.22 -8.67
CA ASN A 159 14.07 -7.00 -8.36
C ASN A 159 12.86 -6.14 -7.97
N GLY A 160 13.00 -4.82 -8.07
CA GLY A 160 11.96 -3.86 -7.76
C GLY A 160 10.93 -3.67 -8.87
N ARG A 161 10.12 -2.64 -8.76
CA ARG A 161 9.03 -2.32 -9.68
C ARG A 161 9.23 -1.04 -10.47
N THR A 162 10.26 -0.27 -10.15
CA THR A 162 10.68 0.93 -10.88
C THR A 162 12.15 0.85 -11.20
N ALA A 163 12.61 1.67 -12.15
CA ALA A 163 14.03 1.84 -12.44
C ALA A 163 14.78 2.33 -11.22
N SER A 164 16.03 1.87 -11.04
CA SER A 164 16.85 2.22 -9.87
C SER A 164 17.36 3.66 -9.88
N GLY A 165 17.47 4.28 -11.04
CA GLY A 165 18.39 5.39 -11.23
C GLY A 165 19.84 4.89 -11.34
N ALA A 166 20.78 5.79 -11.57
CA ALA A 166 22.19 5.46 -11.54
C ALA A 166 22.64 5.21 -10.08
N PHE A 167 23.54 4.25 -9.88
CA PHE A 167 24.06 3.89 -8.57
C PHE A 167 25.53 3.47 -8.67
N GLU A 168 26.19 3.28 -7.55
CA GLU A 168 27.57 2.78 -7.49
C GLU A 168 27.61 1.30 -7.15
N LEU A 169 28.55 0.59 -7.76
CA LEU A 169 28.96 -0.75 -7.35
C LEU A 169 30.35 -0.68 -6.78
N GLN A 170 30.55 -1.20 -5.59
CA GLN A 170 31.83 -1.27 -4.91
C GLN A 170 32.22 -2.74 -4.67
N VAL A 171 33.50 -3.04 -4.84
CA VAL A 171 34.07 -4.35 -4.54
C VAL A 171 35.20 -4.18 -3.51
N ALA A 172 35.25 -5.08 -2.54
CA ALA A 172 36.35 -5.16 -1.57
C ALA A 172 37.00 -6.52 -1.65
N ILE A 173 38.35 -6.56 -1.52
CA ILE A 173 39.20 -7.76 -1.53
C ILE A 173 39.95 -7.79 -0.22
N ALA A 174 39.83 -8.86 0.56
CA ALA A 174 40.45 -9.01 1.89
C ALA A 174 40.29 -7.75 2.77
N GLY A 175 39.10 -7.09 2.67
CA GLY A 175 38.78 -5.85 3.39
C GLY A 175 39.26 -4.56 2.73
N THR A 176 40.11 -4.64 1.68
CA THR A 176 40.54 -3.45 0.93
C THR A 176 39.50 -3.08 -0.11
N VAL A 177 38.97 -1.91 0.04
CA VAL A 177 37.88 -1.34 -0.83
C VAL A 177 38.52 -0.81 -2.12
N LEU A 178 37.97 -1.21 -3.27
CA LEU A 178 38.35 -0.70 -4.59
C LEU A 178 37.53 0.58 -4.92
N ALA A 179 38.05 1.35 -5.90
CA ALA A 179 37.30 2.47 -6.44
C ALA A 179 35.94 1.98 -6.98
N PRO A 180 34.83 2.69 -6.63
CA PRO A 180 33.50 2.30 -7.09
C PRO A 180 33.36 2.49 -8.60
N VAL A 181 32.45 1.72 -9.20
CA VAL A 181 32.06 1.84 -10.60
C VAL A 181 30.62 2.33 -10.68
N THR A 182 30.39 3.42 -11.37
CA THR A 182 29.04 3.90 -11.65
C THR A 182 28.32 2.95 -12.59
N VAL A 183 27.14 2.54 -12.22
CA VAL A 183 26.21 1.71 -12.99
C VAL A 183 25.04 2.56 -13.39
N ASP A 184 24.74 2.62 -14.68
CA ASP A 184 23.52 3.28 -15.16
C ASP A 184 22.28 2.61 -14.60
N SER A 185 21.15 3.33 -14.67
CA SER A 185 19.87 2.82 -14.22
C SER A 185 19.57 1.41 -14.74
N LEU A 186 19.10 0.55 -13.82
CA LEU A 186 18.54 -0.76 -14.15
C LEU A 186 17.01 -0.69 -14.16
N GLU A 187 16.42 -1.08 -15.28
CA GLU A 187 14.97 -1.21 -15.41
C GLU A 187 14.42 -2.30 -14.45
N PRO A 188 13.13 -2.25 -14.11
CA PRO A 188 12.50 -3.29 -13.31
C PRO A 188 12.72 -4.69 -13.88
N HIS A 189 13.09 -5.62 -13.02
CA HIS A 189 13.31 -7.04 -13.36
C HIS A 189 14.42 -7.29 -14.40
N THR A 190 15.32 -6.33 -14.61
CA THR A 190 16.53 -6.51 -15.45
C THR A 190 17.75 -6.80 -14.61
N GLN A 191 18.79 -7.27 -15.28
CA GLN A 191 20.09 -7.57 -14.67
C GLN A 191 21.24 -7.09 -15.56
N ARG A 192 22.40 -6.84 -14.94
CA ARG A 192 23.63 -6.42 -15.63
C ARG A 192 24.85 -7.06 -15.01
N LEU A 193 25.78 -7.50 -15.83
CA LEU A 193 27.14 -7.84 -15.42
C LEU A 193 27.96 -6.55 -15.35
N VAL A 194 28.55 -6.29 -14.21
CA VAL A 194 29.40 -5.12 -13.96
C VAL A 194 30.81 -5.62 -13.66
N THR A 195 31.78 -5.11 -14.43
CA THR A 195 33.18 -5.46 -14.27
C THR A 195 33.92 -4.40 -13.45
N VAL A 196 34.60 -4.82 -12.39
CA VAL A 196 35.49 -3.98 -11.59
C VAL A 196 36.92 -4.50 -11.76
N ARG A 197 37.89 -3.59 -11.93
CA ARG A 197 39.31 -3.94 -11.99
C ARG A 197 39.99 -3.68 -10.66
N GLY A 198 40.84 -4.58 -10.22
CA GLY A 198 41.54 -4.49 -8.96
C GLY A 198 42.89 -5.24 -8.96
N PRO A 199 43.57 -5.30 -7.81
CA PRO A 199 44.77 -6.13 -7.65
C PRO A 199 44.42 -7.62 -7.81
N GLN A 200 45.42 -8.46 -7.94
CA GLN A 200 45.23 -9.91 -7.90
C GLN A 200 44.71 -10.32 -6.52
N CYS A 201 43.83 -11.28 -6.50
CA CYS A 201 43.23 -11.83 -5.29
C CYS A 201 43.92 -13.17 -4.97
N ASP A 202 44.35 -13.34 -3.73
CA ASP A 202 44.90 -14.61 -3.26
C ASP A 202 43.77 -15.64 -3.07
N ALA A 203 44.05 -16.90 -3.37
CA ALA A 203 43.08 -17.98 -3.21
C ALA A 203 42.55 -18.03 -1.77
N GLY A 204 41.24 -18.11 -1.61
CA GLY A 204 40.58 -18.12 -0.31
C GLY A 204 40.37 -16.73 0.31
N ALA A 205 40.91 -15.65 -0.25
CA ALA A 205 40.68 -14.31 0.26
C ALA A 205 39.20 -13.90 0.14
N ALA A 206 38.70 -13.19 1.14
CA ALA A 206 37.32 -12.69 1.16
C ALA A 206 37.11 -11.67 0.05
N LEU A 207 36.00 -11.82 -0.69
CA LEU A 207 35.57 -10.95 -1.76
C LEU A 207 34.14 -10.49 -1.46
N THR A 208 33.91 -9.19 -1.47
CA THR A 208 32.59 -8.62 -1.19
C THR A 208 32.24 -7.61 -2.26
N ALA A 209 30.99 -7.64 -2.73
CA ALA A 209 30.43 -6.59 -3.58
C ALA A 209 29.24 -5.94 -2.90
N THR A 210 29.12 -4.63 -3.04
CA THR A 210 28.02 -3.82 -2.49
C THR A 210 27.45 -2.95 -3.60
N ALA A 211 26.15 -3.08 -3.84
CA ALA A 211 25.41 -2.14 -4.68
C ALA A 211 24.94 -0.97 -3.83
N ASP A 212 24.99 0.24 -4.39
CA ASP A 212 24.60 1.49 -3.73
C ASP A 212 25.20 1.68 -2.32
N PRO A 213 26.55 1.61 -2.15
CA PRO A 213 27.18 1.78 -0.84
C PRO A 213 26.79 3.06 -0.08
N PRO A 214 26.54 4.21 -0.75
CA PRO A 214 26.14 5.45 -0.08
C PRO A 214 24.64 5.51 0.28
N ASP A 215 23.83 4.47 -0.03
CA ASP A 215 22.39 4.39 0.27
C ASP A 215 21.61 5.59 -0.31
N LEU A 216 21.86 5.93 -1.58
CA LEU A 216 21.23 7.04 -2.28
C LEU A 216 19.96 6.63 -3.04
N VAL A 217 19.81 5.36 -3.37
CA VAL A 217 18.63 4.79 -4.01
C VAL A 217 17.64 4.38 -2.92
N ASP A 218 16.48 5.05 -2.82
CA ASP A 218 15.41 4.62 -1.88
C ASP A 218 14.85 3.26 -2.33
N GLU A 219 15.31 2.19 -1.75
CA GLU A 219 15.01 0.81 -2.12
C GLU A 219 13.91 0.17 -1.27
N ARG A 220 13.36 -0.90 -1.78
CA ARG A 220 12.42 -1.74 -1.02
C ARG A 220 13.10 -2.49 0.13
N SER A 221 14.36 -2.88 -0.06
CA SER A 221 15.19 -3.59 0.90
C SER A 221 16.65 -3.21 0.69
N GLU A 222 17.33 -2.83 1.76
CA GLU A 222 18.78 -2.56 1.79
C GLU A 222 19.57 -3.78 2.27
N THR A 223 18.90 -4.88 2.60
CA THR A 223 19.55 -6.04 3.22
C THR A 223 20.14 -7.04 2.22
N ASP A 224 19.83 -6.90 0.94
CA ASP A 224 20.28 -7.78 -0.13
C ASP A 224 21.22 -7.10 -1.16
N ASN A 225 21.68 -5.89 -0.85
CA ASN A 225 22.65 -5.11 -1.63
C ASN A 225 24.09 -5.64 -1.55
N VAL A 226 24.38 -6.52 -0.60
CA VAL A 226 25.72 -7.06 -0.35
C VAL A 226 25.78 -8.54 -0.70
N PHE A 227 26.86 -8.94 -1.36
CA PHE A 227 27.18 -10.34 -1.66
C PHE A 227 28.62 -10.63 -1.32
N SER A 228 28.85 -11.75 -0.64
CA SER A 228 30.17 -12.21 -0.26
C SER A 228 30.53 -13.52 -0.96
N ALA A 229 31.77 -13.64 -1.38
CA ALA A 229 32.36 -14.81 -2.01
C ALA A 229 33.80 -14.94 -1.54
N THR A 230 34.52 -15.92 -2.06
CA THR A 230 35.99 -16.08 -1.91
C THR A 230 36.64 -16.13 -3.27
N CYS A 231 37.90 -15.68 -3.34
CA CYS A 231 38.71 -15.85 -4.53
C CYS A 231 39.06 -17.34 -4.70
N GLY A 232 38.86 -17.89 -5.90
CA GLY A 232 39.22 -19.24 -6.28
C GLY A 232 40.58 -19.28 -6.98
#